data_cecc31aa914c82a27f32d1230f71846c
#
_entry.id   cecc31aa914c82a27f32d1230f71846c
#
_cell.length_a   1.000
_cell.length_b   1.000
_cell.length_c   1.000
_cell.angle_alpha   90.00
_cell.angle_beta   90.00
_cell.angle_gamma   90.00
#
_symmetry.space_group_name_H-M   'P 1'
#
loop_
_entity.id
_entity.type
_entity.pdbx_description
1 polymer ?
#
loop_
_entity_poly.entity_id
_entity_poly.type
_entity_poly.pdbx_seq_one_letter_code
_entity_poly.pdbx_strand_id
1 'polypeptide(L)'
;MALALPIIQTIGAIVDKLPAGTRRLKVLSLAHPDLLMSVDQIPRVFPHHDPEKIQPRADSADVRKRHGLPESTGDLPDTRSLFDAIGCDITIVDVVEAGDVDRIVDLNEPLDPDYREAFDLVLDPGTVEHCFNIGQTIRNAATSVAADGFVLHANPMSMFNHGFYNLNPTLFYDFYNQNGFEIHLIAAMTGPAAARKFVDVPAVKRFRNAPPEARMVSVARRVEVREIGWPTQTKYGGKSG
;
A
#
# COMPACT_ATOMS: atom_id res chain seq x y z
N MET A 1 2.91 -7.69 7.89
CA MET A 1 2.94 -7.00 6.58
C MET A 1 4.09 -6.01 6.58
N ALA A 2 4.69 -5.67 5.42
CA ALA A 2 5.91 -4.85 5.49
C ALA A 2 6.02 -3.87 4.30
N LEU A 3 6.37 -2.62 4.63
CA LEU A 3 6.65 -1.54 3.69
C LEU A 3 8.16 -1.28 3.63
N ALA A 4 8.79 -1.63 2.51
CA ALA A 4 10.21 -1.35 2.27
C ALA A 4 10.44 0.15 1.98
N LEU A 5 11.67 0.61 2.16
CA LEU A 5 12.07 2.01 1.97
C LEU A 5 11.52 2.66 0.69
N PRO A 6 11.57 2.05 -0.52
CA PRO A 6 11.01 2.68 -1.72
C PRO A 6 9.49 2.93 -1.64
N ILE A 7 8.75 2.07 -0.92
CA ILE A 7 7.31 2.25 -0.72
C ILE A 7 7.07 3.38 0.28
N ILE A 8 7.85 3.45 1.35
CA ILE A 8 7.76 4.52 2.35
C ILE A 8 8.08 5.88 1.70
N GLN A 9 9.07 5.94 0.81
CA GLN A 9 9.37 7.13 0.00
C GLN A 9 8.18 7.51 -0.90
N THR A 10 7.49 6.51 -1.46
CA THR A 10 6.28 6.75 -2.26
C THR A 10 5.14 7.30 -1.39
N ILE A 11 4.98 6.81 -0.16
CA ILE A 11 4.02 7.36 0.81
C ILE A 11 4.34 8.82 1.11
N GLY A 12 5.61 9.17 1.36
CA GLY A 12 6.04 10.55 1.56
C GLY A 12 5.64 11.45 0.38
N ALA A 13 5.95 11.01 -0.84
CA ALA A 13 5.59 11.76 -2.05
C ALA A 13 4.06 11.87 -2.28
N ILE A 14 3.25 10.94 -1.78
CA ILE A 14 1.79 11.03 -1.79
C ILE A 14 1.32 12.05 -0.75
N VAL A 15 1.83 11.99 0.48
CA VAL A 15 1.48 12.92 1.56
C VAL A 15 1.77 14.36 1.15
N ASP A 16 2.93 14.61 0.51
CA ASP A 16 3.29 15.93 0.00
C ASP A 16 2.38 16.45 -1.12
N LYS A 17 1.71 15.56 -1.87
CA LYS A 17 0.76 15.93 -2.94
C LYS A 17 -0.67 16.13 -2.45
N LEU A 18 -1.01 15.54 -1.33
CA LEU A 18 -2.33 15.72 -0.73
C LEU A 18 -2.48 17.16 -0.22
N PRO A 19 -3.67 17.76 -0.32
CA PRO A 19 -3.86 19.15 0.08
C PRO A 19 -3.49 19.34 1.54
N ALA A 20 -2.41 20.08 1.79
CA ALA A 20 -2.00 20.50 3.12
C ALA A 20 -3.03 21.51 3.64
N GLY A 21 -4.03 21.03 4.31
CA GLY A 21 -5.02 21.84 5.01
C GLY A 21 -4.71 21.94 6.52
N THR A 22 -5.60 22.56 7.25
CA THR A 22 -5.53 22.60 8.72
C THR A 22 -5.90 21.27 9.39
N ARG A 23 -6.43 20.31 8.62
CA ARG A 23 -6.80 18.98 9.10
C ARG A 23 -5.68 17.97 8.87
N ARG A 24 -5.62 16.98 9.73
CA ARG A 24 -4.75 15.80 9.54
C ARG A 24 -5.29 14.93 8.43
N LEU A 25 -4.39 14.25 7.70
CA LEU A 25 -4.76 13.30 6.66
C LEU A 25 -5.24 11.99 7.30
N LYS A 26 -6.31 11.43 6.78
CA LYS A 26 -6.83 10.13 7.22
C LYS A 26 -6.24 9.02 6.39
N VAL A 27 -5.61 8.05 7.04
CA VAL A 27 -4.99 6.88 6.40
C VAL A 27 -5.68 5.61 6.87
N LEU A 28 -6.09 4.75 5.94
CA LEU A 28 -6.53 3.38 6.23
C LEU A 28 -5.41 2.42 5.86
N SER A 29 -5.00 1.55 6.77
CA SER A 29 -4.09 0.45 6.48
C SER A 29 -4.80 -0.89 6.60
N LEU A 30 -4.75 -1.69 5.54
CA LEU A 30 -5.31 -3.05 5.48
C LEU A 30 -4.32 -4.06 6.08
N ALA A 31 -4.03 -3.98 7.31
CA ALA A 31 -3.19 -4.64 8.28
C ALA A 31 -2.11 -3.71 8.86
N HIS A 32 -1.48 -4.13 9.96
CA HIS A 32 -0.38 -3.37 10.57
C HIS A 32 0.88 -3.43 9.69
N PRO A 33 1.37 -2.28 9.17
CA PRO A 33 2.55 -2.25 8.32
C PRO A 33 3.84 -2.15 9.13
N ASP A 34 4.73 -3.15 9.04
CA ASP A 34 6.10 -3.02 9.52
C ASP A 34 6.86 -2.06 8.59
N LEU A 35 7.47 -1.01 9.13
CA LEU A 35 8.24 -0.03 8.36
C LEU A 35 9.70 -0.47 8.26
N LEU A 36 10.14 -0.92 7.08
CA LEU A 36 11.49 -1.45 6.86
C LEU A 36 12.48 -0.34 6.45
N MET A 37 12.62 0.66 7.29
CA MET A 37 13.65 1.70 7.22
C MET A 37 14.14 2.03 8.63
N SER A 38 15.36 2.57 8.76
CA SER A 38 15.84 3.05 10.06
C SER A 38 15.29 4.43 10.40
N VAL A 39 15.26 4.73 11.71
CA VAL A 39 14.92 6.07 12.21
C VAL A 39 15.84 7.13 11.58
N ASP A 40 17.13 6.82 11.37
CA ASP A 40 18.10 7.74 10.75
C ASP A 40 17.79 8.10 9.28
N GLN A 41 16.95 7.30 8.61
CA GLN A 41 16.54 7.56 7.22
C GLN A 41 15.34 8.53 7.12
N ILE A 42 14.64 8.77 8.23
CA ILE A 42 13.43 9.59 8.27
C ILE A 42 13.64 11.00 7.72
N PRO A 43 14.71 11.76 8.12
CA PRO A 43 14.90 13.11 7.59
C PRO A 43 15.09 13.18 6.08
N ARG A 44 15.50 12.08 5.44
CA ARG A 44 15.63 12.00 3.97
C ARG A 44 14.33 11.68 3.27
N VAL A 45 13.44 10.95 3.93
CA VAL A 45 12.14 10.53 3.38
C VAL A 45 11.07 11.58 3.65
N PHE A 46 11.13 12.20 4.83
CA PHE A 46 10.15 13.19 5.30
C PHE A 46 10.89 14.46 5.77
N PRO A 47 11.48 15.23 4.84
CA PRO A 47 12.39 16.35 5.17
C PRO A 47 11.68 17.53 5.87
N HIS A 48 10.35 17.59 5.80
CA HIS A 48 9.55 18.67 6.38
C HIS A 48 8.94 18.32 7.75
N HIS A 49 9.29 17.13 8.29
CA HIS A 49 8.73 16.63 9.53
C HIS A 49 9.80 16.49 10.61
N ASP A 50 9.41 16.68 11.87
CA ASP A 50 10.29 16.63 13.01
C ASP A 50 10.63 15.17 13.37
N PRO A 51 11.86 14.71 13.15
CA PRO A 51 12.24 13.33 13.44
C PRO A 51 12.28 13.01 14.94
N GLU A 52 12.37 14.02 15.83
CA GLU A 52 12.41 13.80 17.28
C GLU A 52 11.05 13.32 17.84
N LYS A 53 9.98 13.51 17.09
CA LYS A 53 8.63 13.00 17.43
C LYS A 53 8.46 11.53 17.15
N ILE A 54 9.36 10.93 16.37
CA ILE A 54 9.21 9.54 15.92
C ILE A 54 9.93 8.60 16.88
N GLN A 55 9.15 7.76 17.51
CA GLN A 55 9.67 6.77 18.45
C GLN A 55 10.18 5.52 17.71
N PRO A 56 11.32 4.95 18.12
CA PRO A 56 11.71 3.63 17.67
C PRO A 56 10.73 2.58 18.24
N ARG A 57 10.43 1.56 17.45
CA ARG A 57 9.62 0.43 17.94
C ARG A 57 10.44 -0.46 18.86
N ALA A 58 9.80 -0.95 19.93
CA ALA A 58 10.47 -1.73 20.96
C ALA A 58 11.01 -3.10 20.45
N ASP A 59 10.34 -3.70 19.46
CA ASP A 59 10.67 -5.00 18.86
C ASP A 59 11.48 -4.91 17.56
N SER A 60 12.20 -3.80 17.35
CA SER A 60 13.00 -3.54 16.13
C SER A 60 13.89 -4.71 15.73
N ALA A 61 14.56 -5.37 16.71
CA ALA A 61 15.45 -6.49 16.44
C ALA A 61 14.71 -7.71 15.86
N ASP A 62 13.54 -8.05 16.41
CA ASP A 62 12.73 -9.18 15.96
C ASP A 62 12.16 -8.92 14.57
N VAL A 63 11.72 -7.68 14.30
CA VAL A 63 11.20 -7.28 12.99
C VAL A 63 12.30 -7.32 11.94
N ARG A 64 13.50 -6.77 12.23
CA ARG A 64 14.66 -6.89 11.33
C ARG A 64 14.96 -8.33 10.98
N LYS A 65 15.04 -9.20 11.97
CA LYS A 65 15.30 -10.64 11.80
C LYS A 65 14.22 -11.30 10.93
N ARG A 66 12.95 -11.04 11.21
CA ARG A 66 11.79 -11.59 10.45
C ARG A 66 11.84 -11.20 8.98
N HIS A 67 12.28 -9.97 8.66
CA HIS A 67 12.31 -9.45 7.30
C HIS A 67 13.69 -9.52 6.62
N GLY A 68 14.67 -10.15 7.24
CA GLY A 68 16.02 -10.33 6.68
C GLY A 68 16.79 -9.02 6.53
N LEU A 69 16.54 -8.02 7.38
CA LEU A 69 17.32 -6.79 7.44
C LEU A 69 18.58 -7.02 8.27
N PRO A 70 19.75 -6.42 7.87
CA PRO A 70 20.97 -6.51 8.66
C PRO A 70 20.83 -5.73 9.98
N GLU A 71 21.61 -6.13 11.00
CA GLU A 71 21.66 -5.41 12.29
C GLU A 71 22.10 -3.95 12.12
N SER A 72 22.95 -3.69 11.13
CA SER A 72 23.41 -2.33 10.78
C SER A 72 22.30 -1.40 10.27
N THR A 73 21.09 -1.91 10.02
CA THR A 73 19.93 -1.06 9.69
C THR A 73 19.58 -0.08 10.81
N GLY A 74 19.91 -0.43 12.08
CA GLY A 74 19.53 0.38 13.23
C GLY A 74 18.08 0.16 13.65
N ASP A 75 17.55 1.04 14.51
CA ASP A 75 16.18 0.93 15.00
C ASP A 75 15.17 1.33 13.94
N LEU A 76 14.08 0.57 13.89
CA LEU A 76 12.95 0.83 13.00
C LEU A 76 11.94 1.76 13.70
N PRO A 77 11.29 2.68 12.97
CA PRO A 77 10.30 3.56 13.57
C PRO A 77 9.03 2.78 13.97
N ASP A 78 8.41 3.25 15.03
CA ASP A 78 7.04 2.86 15.36
C ASP A 78 6.09 3.43 14.31
N THR A 79 5.15 2.62 13.85
CA THR A 79 4.24 2.97 12.75
C THR A 79 3.35 4.15 13.12
N ARG A 80 2.70 4.12 14.28
CA ARG A 80 1.79 5.20 14.67
C ARG A 80 2.53 6.50 14.91
N SER A 81 3.68 6.44 15.58
CA SER A 81 4.47 7.65 15.82
C SER A 81 4.96 8.28 14.52
N LEU A 82 5.33 7.49 13.51
CA LEU A 82 5.68 8.02 12.19
C LEU A 82 4.47 8.71 11.54
N PHE A 83 3.33 8.03 11.44
CA PHE A 83 2.14 8.62 10.81
C PHE A 83 1.65 9.87 11.57
N ASP A 84 1.70 9.85 12.90
CA ASP A 84 1.38 11.03 13.70
C ASP A 84 2.33 12.21 13.41
N ALA A 85 3.63 11.96 13.37
CA ALA A 85 4.65 12.97 13.11
C ALA A 85 4.51 13.60 11.70
N ILE A 86 4.07 12.83 10.70
CA ILE A 86 3.82 13.33 9.33
C ILE A 86 2.41 13.90 9.13
N GLY A 87 1.66 14.14 10.21
CA GLY A 87 0.35 14.78 10.14
C GLY A 87 -0.79 13.87 9.67
N CYS A 88 -0.64 12.57 9.84
CA CYS A 88 -1.62 11.56 9.43
C CYS A 88 -2.25 10.87 10.64
N ASP A 89 -3.56 10.64 10.57
CA ASP A 89 -4.32 9.78 11.49
C ASP A 89 -4.51 8.42 10.81
N ILE A 90 -3.77 7.42 11.28
CA ILE A 90 -3.83 6.07 10.71
C ILE A 90 -4.86 5.20 11.45
N THR A 91 -5.76 4.59 10.68
CA THR A 91 -6.66 3.52 11.13
C THR A 91 -6.14 2.20 10.57
N ILE A 92 -5.86 1.24 11.44
CA ILE A 92 -5.34 -0.08 11.09
C ILE A 92 -6.45 -1.10 11.29
N VAL A 93 -6.76 -1.87 10.25
CA VAL A 93 -7.74 -2.96 10.31
C VAL A 93 -7.04 -4.30 10.07
N ASP A 94 -7.50 -5.36 10.68
CA ASP A 94 -7.01 -6.73 10.46
C ASP A 94 -8.14 -7.74 10.70
N VAL A 95 -7.97 -8.98 10.27
CA VAL A 95 -8.91 -10.08 10.54
C VAL A 95 -8.68 -10.70 11.91
N VAL A 96 -7.55 -10.45 12.54
CA VAL A 96 -7.18 -10.96 13.86
C VAL A 96 -6.83 -9.83 14.82
N GLU A 97 -7.13 -10.05 16.10
CA GLU A 97 -6.71 -9.17 17.19
C GLU A 97 -5.23 -9.44 17.50
N ALA A 98 -4.34 -8.87 16.72
CA ALA A 98 -2.90 -9.02 16.90
C ALA A 98 -2.22 -7.65 16.84
N GLY A 99 -1.53 -7.30 17.93
CA GLY A 99 -0.77 -6.05 18.01
C GLY A 99 -1.65 -4.81 18.05
N ASP A 100 -1.25 -3.78 17.32
CA ASP A 100 -1.85 -2.45 17.33
C ASP A 100 -2.88 -2.31 16.20
N VAL A 101 -4.06 -2.92 16.37
CA VAL A 101 -5.18 -2.91 15.41
C VAL A 101 -6.35 -2.12 16.00
N ASP A 102 -6.94 -1.22 15.22
CA ASP A 102 -8.08 -0.40 15.66
C ASP A 102 -9.41 -1.12 15.51
N ARG A 103 -9.55 -1.95 14.45
CA ARG A 103 -10.79 -2.68 14.19
C ARG A 103 -10.52 -4.05 13.57
N ILE A 104 -11.26 -5.05 14.03
CA ILE A 104 -11.27 -6.39 13.44
C ILE A 104 -12.28 -6.41 12.30
N VAL A 105 -11.81 -6.73 11.08
CA VAL A 105 -12.61 -6.69 9.85
C VAL A 105 -12.24 -7.85 8.94
N ASP A 106 -13.23 -8.56 8.43
CA ASP A 106 -13.02 -9.52 7.34
C ASP A 106 -13.12 -8.79 5.98
N LEU A 107 -11.98 -8.61 5.33
CA LEU A 107 -11.92 -7.94 4.03
C LEU A 107 -12.52 -8.75 2.86
N ASN A 108 -12.85 -10.03 3.07
CA ASN A 108 -13.61 -10.80 2.11
C ASN A 108 -15.07 -10.30 1.96
N GLU A 109 -15.56 -9.56 2.95
CA GLU A 109 -16.89 -8.97 2.99
C GLU A 109 -16.84 -7.46 2.73
N PRO A 110 -17.94 -6.82 2.31
CA PRO A 110 -18.01 -5.37 2.19
C PRO A 110 -17.72 -4.69 3.53
N LEU A 111 -16.91 -3.62 3.51
CA LEU A 111 -16.68 -2.78 4.69
C LEU A 111 -17.96 -2.01 5.06
N ASP A 112 -18.03 -1.65 6.35
CA ASP A 112 -19.11 -0.79 6.85
C ASP A 112 -19.19 0.52 6.06
N PRO A 113 -20.38 1.11 5.91
CA PRO A 113 -20.58 2.36 5.18
C PRO A 113 -19.69 3.52 5.67
N ASP A 114 -19.29 3.53 6.95
CA ASP A 114 -18.43 4.55 7.55
C ASP A 114 -17.03 4.61 6.93
N TYR A 115 -16.61 3.54 6.25
CA TYR A 115 -15.33 3.52 5.52
C TYR A 115 -15.43 4.18 4.14
N ARG A 116 -16.65 4.36 3.61
CA ARG A 116 -16.83 4.84 2.24
C ARG A 116 -16.33 6.28 2.09
N GLU A 117 -15.40 6.46 1.14
CA GLU A 117 -14.85 7.79 0.80
C GLU A 117 -14.29 8.56 2.02
N ALA A 118 -13.82 7.82 3.02
CA ALA A 118 -13.45 8.38 4.32
C ALA A 118 -11.95 8.68 4.47
N PHE A 119 -11.09 8.16 3.57
CA PHE A 119 -9.64 8.19 3.73
C PHE A 119 -8.94 8.89 2.57
N ASP A 120 -7.97 9.73 2.90
CA ASP A 120 -7.11 10.42 1.93
C ASP A 120 -6.08 9.47 1.31
N LEU A 121 -5.67 8.44 2.07
CA LEU A 121 -4.76 7.40 1.61
C LEU A 121 -5.22 6.04 2.13
N VAL A 122 -5.32 5.06 1.25
CA VAL A 122 -5.52 3.65 1.61
C VAL A 122 -4.26 2.86 1.29
N LEU A 123 -3.74 2.15 2.29
CA LEU A 123 -2.54 1.33 2.19
C LEU A 123 -2.90 -0.15 2.25
N ASP A 124 -2.47 -0.89 1.26
CA ASP A 124 -2.44 -2.34 1.26
C ASP A 124 -0.97 -2.81 1.30
N PRO A 125 -0.45 -3.09 2.50
CA PRO A 125 0.96 -3.46 2.68
C PRO A 125 1.27 -4.92 2.34
N GLY A 126 0.39 -5.58 1.59
CA GLY A 126 0.48 -7.00 1.24
C GLY A 126 -0.57 -7.84 1.96
N THR A 127 -1.82 -7.41 1.93
CA THR A 127 -2.96 -8.05 2.62
C THR A 127 -3.91 -8.71 1.63
N VAL A 128 -4.19 -8.09 0.49
CA VAL A 128 -5.21 -8.57 -0.44
C VAL A 128 -4.93 -9.96 -0.99
N GLU A 129 -3.66 -10.36 -1.13
CA GLU A 129 -3.27 -11.69 -1.57
C GLU A 129 -3.63 -12.81 -0.59
N HIS A 130 -3.88 -12.48 0.66
CA HIS A 130 -4.30 -13.41 1.72
C HIS A 130 -5.83 -13.48 1.86
N CYS A 131 -6.58 -12.61 1.19
CA CYS A 131 -8.04 -12.65 1.15
C CYS A 131 -8.51 -13.52 -0.03
N PHE A 132 -9.36 -14.52 0.22
CA PHE A 132 -9.83 -15.40 -0.85
C PHE A 132 -10.75 -14.66 -1.83
N ASN A 133 -11.60 -13.73 -1.35
CA ASN A 133 -12.43 -12.85 -2.17
C ASN A 133 -11.65 -11.58 -2.56
N ILE A 134 -10.59 -11.77 -3.32
CA ILE A 134 -9.66 -10.70 -3.71
C ILE A 134 -10.36 -9.52 -4.42
N GLY A 135 -11.39 -9.81 -5.22
CA GLY A 135 -12.17 -8.76 -5.89
C GLY A 135 -12.86 -7.83 -4.88
N GLN A 136 -13.50 -8.40 -3.86
CA GLN A 136 -14.14 -7.61 -2.81
C GLN A 136 -13.12 -6.81 -2.00
N THR A 137 -11.97 -7.41 -1.68
CA THR A 137 -10.91 -6.72 -0.93
C THR A 137 -10.36 -5.50 -1.67
N ILE A 138 -10.10 -5.62 -2.99
CA ILE A 138 -9.68 -4.48 -3.81
C ILE A 138 -10.80 -3.44 -3.95
N ARG A 139 -12.06 -3.89 -4.05
CA ARG A 139 -13.22 -3.00 -4.06
C ARG A 139 -13.35 -2.24 -2.74
N ASN A 140 -13.14 -2.89 -1.59
CA ASN A 140 -13.10 -2.24 -0.28
C ASN A 140 -12.05 -1.13 -0.24
N ALA A 141 -10.82 -1.42 -0.69
CA ALA A 141 -9.77 -0.41 -0.78
C ALA A 141 -10.20 0.79 -1.63
N ALA A 142 -10.73 0.54 -2.84
CA ALA A 142 -11.13 1.60 -3.77
C ALA A 142 -12.31 2.43 -3.25
N THR A 143 -13.33 1.80 -2.62
CA THR A 143 -14.49 2.51 -2.06
C THR A 143 -14.14 3.36 -0.85
N SER A 144 -13.09 3.02 -0.12
CA SER A 144 -12.65 3.75 1.07
C SER A 144 -11.89 5.04 0.74
N VAL A 145 -11.35 5.17 -0.48
CA VAL A 145 -10.59 6.37 -0.90
C VAL A 145 -11.54 7.55 -1.11
N ALA A 146 -11.25 8.68 -0.48
CA ALA A 146 -11.95 9.96 -0.68
C ALA A 146 -11.68 10.53 -2.09
N ALA A 147 -12.46 11.54 -2.50
CA ALA A 147 -12.15 12.33 -3.70
C ALA A 147 -10.73 12.90 -3.61
N ASP A 148 -9.98 12.84 -4.70
CA ASP A 148 -8.56 13.24 -4.79
C ASP A 148 -7.59 12.44 -3.92
N GLY A 149 -8.07 11.46 -3.15
CA GLY A 149 -7.26 10.56 -2.34
C GLY A 149 -6.52 9.50 -3.17
N PHE A 150 -5.64 8.76 -2.52
CA PHE A 150 -4.79 7.75 -3.14
C PHE A 150 -5.03 6.36 -2.55
N VAL A 151 -4.77 5.35 -3.35
CA VAL A 151 -4.59 3.97 -2.90
C VAL A 151 -3.21 3.49 -3.31
N LEU A 152 -2.52 2.79 -2.39
CA LEU A 152 -1.24 2.15 -2.63
C LEU A 152 -1.33 0.67 -2.28
N HIS A 153 -0.97 -0.18 -3.22
CA HIS A 153 -0.86 -1.62 -3.04
C HIS A 153 0.59 -2.09 -3.15
N ALA A 154 0.98 -3.07 -2.33
CA ALA A 154 2.32 -3.67 -2.33
C ALA A 154 2.24 -5.20 -2.13
N ASN A 155 1.89 -5.93 -3.17
CA ASN A 155 1.51 -7.34 -3.14
C ASN A 155 2.51 -8.24 -3.88
N PRO A 156 2.51 -9.57 -3.68
CA PRO A 156 3.36 -10.49 -4.42
C PRO A 156 3.01 -10.48 -5.92
N MET A 157 4.03 -10.37 -6.78
CA MET A 157 3.92 -10.54 -8.22
C MET A 157 4.46 -11.91 -8.67
N SER A 158 5.55 -12.36 -8.06
CA SER A 158 6.23 -13.61 -8.41
C SER A 158 6.79 -14.33 -7.15
N MET A 159 6.01 -14.32 -6.06
CA MET A 159 6.33 -14.94 -4.79
C MET A 159 5.37 -16.11 -4.55
N PHE A 160 5.72 -17.29 -5.06
CA PHE A 160 4.84 -18.46 -5.00
C PHE A 160 4.63 -18.94 -3.56
N ASN A 161 3.40 -19.35 -3.24
CA ASN A 161 2.97 -19.79 -1.91
C ASN A 161 3.09 -18.71 -0.80
N HIS A 162 3.26 -17.43 -1.16
CA HIS A 162 3.23 -16.34 -0.20
C HIS A 162 1.81 -16.09 0.34
N GLY A 163 0.83 -16.13 -0.53
CA GLY A 163 -0.60 -16.01 -0.27
C GLY A 163 -1.39 -16.83 -1.29
N PHE A 164 -2.70 -16.61 -1.36
CA PHE A 164 -3.54 -17.26 -2.38
C PHE A 164 -3.21 -16.79 -3.80
N TYR A 165 -2.73 -15.56 -3.95
CA TYR A 165 -2.56 -14.91 -5.25
C TYR A 165 -1.19 -14.28 -5.45
N ASN A 166 -0.69 -14.35 -6.69
CA ASN A 166 0.32 -13.43 -7.22
C ASN A 166 -0.40 -12.44 -8.14
N LEU A 167 -0.20 -11.14 -7.94
CA LEU A 167 -0.98 -10.11 -8.59
C LEU A 167 -0.30 -9.58 -9.86
N ASN A 168 -1.10 -9.42 -10.90
CA ASN A 168 -0.63 -8.93 -12.19
C ASN A 168 -0.80 -7.40 -12.32
N PRO A 169 0.08 -6.71 -13.06
CA PRO A 169 -0.08 -5.30 -13.38
C PRO A 169 -1.45 -4.97 -14.00
N THR A 170 -1.93 -5.84 -14.90
CA THR A 170 -3.22 -5.69 -15.59
C THR A 170 -4.41 -5.60 -14.61
N LEU A 171 -4.35 -6.31 -13.47
CA LEU A 171 -5.41 -6.26 -12.46
C LEU A 171 -5.63 -4.84 -11.96
N PHE A 172 -4.56 -4.20 -11.49
CA PHE A 172 -4.63 -2.84 -10.96
C PHE A 172 -4.89 -1.81 -12.05
N TYR A 173 -4.26 -1.97 -13.22
CA TYR A 173 -4.44 -1.07 -14.34
C TYR A 173 -5.90 -1.02 -14.80
N ASP A 174 -6.47 -2.18 -15.14
CA ASP A 174 -7.86 -2.25 -15.65
C ASP A 174 -8.88 -1.86 -14.58
N PHE A 175 -8.69 -2.33 -13.34
CA PHE A 175 -9.61 -2.03 -12.25
C PHE A 175 -9.67 -0.53 -11.95
N TYR A 176 -8.52 0.11 -11.71
CA TYR A 176 -8.50 1.50 -11.30
C TYR A 176 -8.88 2.46 -12.43
N ASN A 177 -8.37 2.27 -13.65
CA ASN A 177 -8.75 3.13 -14.78
C ASN A 177 -10.26 3.08 -15.09
N GLN A 178 -10.89 1.91 -14.95
CA GLN A 178 -12.32 1.77 -15.23
C GLN A 178 -13.21 2.23 -14.07
N ASN A 179 -12.63 2.57 -12.92
CA ASN A 179 -13.34 2.98 -11.72
C ASN A 179 -13.05 4.42 -11.28
N GLY A 180 -12.64 5.30 -12.20
CA GLY A 180 -12.46 6.73 -11.93
C GLY A 180 -11.17 7.08 -11.21
N PHE A 181 -10.13 6.26 -11.38
CA PHE A 181 -8.79 6.53 -10.84
C PHE A 181 -7.79 6.78 -11.97
N GLU A 182 -6.81 7.61 -11.70
CA GLU A 182 -5.62 7.82 -12.50
C GLU A 182 -4.46 7.02 -11.93
N ILE A 183 -3.78 6.24 -12.77
CA ILE A 183 -2.61 5.45 -12.37
C ILE A 183 -1.38 6.34 -12.30
N HIS A 184 -0.76 6.41 -11.14
CA HIS A 184 0.49 7.15 -10.90
C HIS A 184 1.73 6.24 -10.91
N LEU A 185 1.56 4.97 -10.51
CA LEU A 185 2.65 3.99 -10.51
C LEU A 185 2.09 2.58 -10.77
N ILE A 186 2.73 1.85 -11.64
CA ILE A 186 2.70 0.37 -11.71
C ILE A 186 4.14 -0.09 -11.94
N ALA A 187 4.72 -0.75 -10.95
CA ALA A 187 6.10 -1.22 -11.02
C ALA A 187 6.28 -2.54 -10.26
N ALA A 188 7.27 -3.31 -10.63
CA ALA A 188 7.75 -4.38 -9.79
C ALA A 188 8.80 -3.84 -8.81
N MET A 189 8.76 -4.26 -7.56
CA MET A 189 9.82 -4.00 -6.59
C MET A 189 10.57 -5.29 -6.33
N THR A 190 11.88 -5.29 -6.52
CA THR A 190 12.77 -6.45 -6.37
C THR A 190 14.07 -6.11 -5.68
N GLY A 191 14.87 -7.12 -5.37
CA GLY A 191 16.17 -6.99 -4.70
C GLY A 191 16.15 -7.42 -3.22
N PRO A 192 17.31 -7.51 -2.59
CA PRO A 192 17.43 -7.86 -1.18
C PRO A 192 16.74 -6.82 -0.28
N ALA A 193 16.32 -7.21 0.91
CA ALA A 193 15.56 -6.36 1.83
C ALA A 193 16.19 -4.96 2.06
N ALA A 194 17.51 -4.91 2.18
CA ALA A 194 18.25 -3.67 2.42
C ALA A 194 18.49 -2.80 1.16
N ALA A 195 18.21 -3.32 -0.05
CA ALA A 195 18.48 -2.65 -1.34
C ALA A 195 17.41 -2.88 -2.38
N ARG A 196 16.15 -2.82 -1.96
CA ARG A 196 15.00 -2.95 -2.88
C ARG A 196 14.92 -1.75 -3.81
N LYS A 197 14.53 -2.04 -5.06
CA LYS A 197 14.36 -1.02 -6.10
C LYS A 197 13.15 -1.32 -6.97
N PHE A 198 12.60 -0.28 -7.58
CA PHE A 198 11.57 -0.41 -8.61
C PHE A 198 12.18 -0.82 -9.95
N VAL A 199 11.43 -1.63 -10.67
CA VAL A 199 11.70 -2.05 -12.05
C VAL A 199 10.42 -1.88 -12.85
N ASP A 200 10.50 -1.26 -14.00
CA ASP A 200 9.36 -1.05 -14.87
C ASP A 200 8.80 -2.39 -15.37
N VAL A 201 7.48 -2.49 -15.36
CA VAL A 201 6.75 -3.62 -15.91
C VAL A 201 5.60 -3.13 -16.79
N PRO A 202 5.29 -3.81 -17.91
CA PRO A 202 4.18 -3.38 -18.74
C PRO A 202 2.84 -3.62 -18.03
N ALA A 203 1.98 -2.60 -18.03
CA ALA A 203 0.68 -2.66 -17.37
C ALA A 203 -0.29 -3.65 -18.07
N VAL A 204 -0.35 -3.66 -19.40
CA VAL A 204 -1.34 -4.44 -20.17
C VAL A 204 -0.73 -5.41 -21.19
N LYS A 205 0.54 -5.25 -21.54
CA LYS A 205 1.21 -6.13 -22.50
C LYS A 205 1.76 -7.36 -21.81
N ARG A 206 1.54 -8.55 -22.42
CA ARG A 206 2.14 -9.78 -21.92
C ARG A 206 3.67 -9.66 -21.91
N PHE A 207 4.30 -10.00 -20.79
CA PHE A 207 5.75 -10.14 -20.66
C PHE A 207 6.11 -11.51 -20.05
N ARG A 208 7.34 -11.98 -20.30
CA ARG A 208 7.77 -13.34 -19.93
C ARG A 208 8.82 -13.36 -18.85
N ASN A 209 9.58 -12.28 -18.69
CA ASN A 209 10.70 -12.20 -17.77
C ASN A 209 10.30 -11.37 -16.54
N ALA A 210 9.38 -11.90 -15.73
CA ALA A 210 9.05 -11.30 -14.46
C ALA A 210 10.28 -11.40 -13.53
N PRO A 211 10.65 -10.31 -12.81
CA PRO A 211 11.69 -10.40 -11.81
C PRO A 211 11.32 -11.44 -10.74
N PRO A 212 12.28 -12.30 -10.30
CA PRO A 212 12.00 -13.25 -9.23
C PRO A 212 11.78 -12.53 -7.89
N GLU A 213 11.00 -13.15 -7.00
CA GLU A 213 10.72 -12.64 -5.65
C GLU A 213 10.25 -11.16 -5.65
N ALA A 214 9.52 -10.77 -6.70
CA ALA A 214 9.08 -9.40 -6.87
C ALA A 214 7.73 -9.14 -6.24
N ARG A 215 7.57 -7.90 -5.71
CA ARG A 215 6.28 -7.34 -5.33
C ARG A 215 5.76 -6.43 -6.44
N MET A 216 4.49 -6.51 -6.71
CA MET A 216 3.74 -5.54 -7.49
C MET A 216 3.46 -4.33 -6.61
N VAL A 217 3.87 -3.15 -7.04
CA VAL A 217 3.52 -1.88 -6.39
C VAL A 217 2.67 -1.07 -7.35
N SER A 218 1.48 -0.68 -6.91
CA SER A 218 0.60 0.20 -7.67
C SER A 218 0.14 1.37 -6.82
N VAL A 219 0.06 2.55 -7.44
CA VAL A 219 -0.49 3.76 -6.86
C VAL A 219 -1.51 4.33 -7.81
N ALA A 220 -2.72 4.58 -7.32
CA ALA A 220 -3.76 5.23 -8.09
C ALA A 220 -4.41 6.36 -7.29
N ARG A 221 -4.77 7.46 -7.95
CA ARG A 221 -5.48 8.62 -7.41
C ARG A 221 -6.93 8.59 -7.86
N ARG A 222 -7.88 8.80 -6.96
CA ARG A 222 -9.30 8.89 -7.29
C ARG A 222 -9.62 10.26 -7.86
N VAL A 223 -9.82 10.33 -9.17
CA VAL A 223 -10.12 11.59 -9.89
C VAL A 223 -11.60 11.77 -10.18
N GLU A 224 -12.40 10.71 -10.06
CA GLU A 224 -13.84 10.73 -10.23
C GLU A 224 -14.51 9.87 -9.16
N VAL A 225 -15.46 10.44 -8.44
CA VAL A 225 -16.29 9.69 -7.47
C VAL A 225 -17.47 9.07 -8.21
N ARG A 226 -17.45 7.75 -8.32
CA ARG A 226 -18.53 6.96 -8.92
C ARG A 226 -18.63 5.59 -8.26
N GLU A 227 -19.68 4.86 -8.54
CA GLU A 227 -19.82 3.49 -8.09
C GLU A 227 -18.69 2.60 -8.63
N ILE A 228 -18.07 1.82 -7.74
CA ILE A 228 -16.99 0.91 -8.11
C ILE A 228 -17.58 -0.36 -8.72
N GLY A 229 -17.30 -0.57 -10.01
CA GLY A 229 -17.72 -1.72 -10.79
C GLY A 229 -16.64 -2.77 -11.01
N TRP A 230 -17.02 -3.89 -11.61
CA TRP A 230 -16.07 -4.93 -12.03
C TRP A 230 -15.45 -4.56 -13.38
N PRO A 231 -14.12 -4.65 -13.52
CA PRO A 231 -13.44 -4.28 -14.74
C PRO A 231 -13.57 -5.36 -15.82
N THR A 232 -13.50 -4.93 -17.07
CA THR A 232 -13.24 -5.80 -18.21
C THR A 232 -11.79 -5.62 -18.67
N GLN A 233 -11.07 -6.71 -18.97
CA GLN A 233 -9.70 -6.56 -19.44
C GLN A 233 -9.64 -5.70 -20.71
N THR A 234 -8.80 -4.68 -20.71
CA THR A 234 -8.60 -3.72 -21.81
C THR A 234 -8.41 -4.41 -23.16
N LYS A 235 -7.72 -5.55 -23.20
CA LYS A 235 -7.51 -6.32 -24.44
C LYS A 235 -8.81 -6.85 -25.09
N TYR A 236 -9.92 -6.87 -24.36
CA TYR A 236 -11.23 -7.30 -24.89
C TYR A 236 -12.20 -6.12 -25.09
N GLY A 237 -11.90 -4.93 -24.54
CA GLY A 237 -12.75 -3.73 -24.59
C GLY A 237 -12.90 -3.09 -25.98
N GLY A 238 -12.12 -3.50 -26.97
CA GLY A 238 -12.18 -3.01 -28.36
C GLY A 238 -13.03 -3.86 -29.31
N LYS A 239 -13.79 -4.82 -28.83
CA LYS A 239 -14.59 -5.77 -29.65
C LYS A 239 -16.10 -5.62 -29.50
N SER A 240 -16.59 -4.49 -28.99
CA SER A 240 -17.99 -4.11 -29.09
C SER A 240 -18.18 -3.30 -30.37
N GLY A 241 -18.27 -4.02 -31.48
CA GLY A 241 -18.70 -3.49 -32.75
C GLY A 241 -20.15 -3.83 -32.99
#